data_923a9b4552f89123ed69dfa876ac8b2b
#
_entry.id   923a9b4552f89123ed69dfa876ac8b2b
#
_cell.length_a   1.000
_cell.length_b   1.000
_cell.length_c   1.000
_cell.angle_alpha   90.00
_cell.angle_beta   90.00
_cell.angle_gamma   90.00
#
_symmetry.space_group_name_H-M   'P 1'
#
loop_
_entity.id
_entity.type
_entity.pdbx_description
1 polymer ?
#
loop_
_entity_poly.entity_id
_entity_poly.type
_entity_poly.pdbx_seq_one_letter_code
_entity_poly.pdbx_strand_id
1 'polypeptide(L)'
;MTKKKKRIVTLSIIITLVILVVVALYVNLKVFTVKKVLMADEQEVYIMGTFHTEHFKRYANYSIEEMINAVKNIEPDVVFIEARENSYTEYGVVDGPIDMCIAYSYCSDNNIPVEMIDHWEITNDSKTNTTTEERDDQIHNNIMEKLAYYESKRILVICGFGHLSAQTERLMEVGGQKQYISHKGDLFKGEKEKFVYPSKLCNVWEERVLFYAHTVPRLVQENETLNEETKAKWPEDVDGAFYNWQMKYCNLFEGNNLYMD
;
A
#
# COMPACT_ATOMS: atom_id res chain seq x y z
N MET A 1 -46.99 -2.17 29.71
CA MET A 1 -45.52 -2.36 29.85
C MET A 1 -45.01 -1.35 30.86
N THR A 2 -44.34 -1.78 31.93
CA THR A 2 -43.81 -0.89 32.98
C THR A 2 -42.72 0.03 32.42
N LYS A 3 -42.53 1.22 33.04
CA LYS A 3 -41.44 2.16 32.64
C LYS A 3 -40.08 1.49 32.58
N LYS A 4 -39.79 0.52 33.47
CA LYS A 4 -38.54 -0.27 33.49
C LYS A 4 -38.40 -1.16 32.24
N LYS A 5 -39.47 -1.88 31.83
CA LYS A 5 -39.47 -2.69 30.61
C LYS A 5 -39.29 -1.85 29.35
N LYS A 6 -39.93 -0.65 29.28
CA LYS A 6 -39.73 0.26 28.13
C LYS A 6 -38.27 0.70 28.02
N ARG A 7 -37.62 1.11 29.15
CA ARG A 7 -36.20 1.51 29.15
C ARG A 7 -35.26 0.38 28.72
N ILE A 8 -35.50 -0.85 29.16
CA ILE A 8 -34.68 -2.02 28.76
C ILE A 8 -34.81 -2.28 27.25
N VAL A 9 -36.03 -2.26 26.71
CA VAL A 9 -36.27 -2.44 25.29
C VAL A 9 -35.60 -1.34 24.46
N THR A 10 -35.72 -0.08 24.87
CA THR A 10 -35.09 1.05 24.20
C THR A 10 -33.57 0.90 24.20
N LEU A 11 -32.96 0.55 25.34
CA LEU A 11 -31.51 0.34 25.45
C LEU A 11 -31.03 -0.83 24.56
N SER A 12 -31.77 -1.94 24.51
CA SER A 12 -31.47 -3.08 23.66
C SER A 12 -31.49 -2.68 22.17
N ILE A 13 -32.49 -1.92 21.74
CA ILE A 13 -32.56 -1.43 20.35
C ILE A 13 -31.36 -0.55 20.01
N ILE A 14 -30.99 0.38 20.90
CA ILE A 14 -29.83 1.26 20.70
C ILE A 14 -28.55 0.44 20.57
N ILE A 15 -28.31 -0.52 21.47
CA ILE A 15 -27.14 -1.40 21.42
C ILE A 15 -27.10 -2.19 20.11
N THR A 16 -28.23 -2.76 19.69
CA THR A 16 -28.32 -3.50 18.43
C THR A 16 -28.00 -2.60 17.23
N LEU A 17 -28.54 -1.38 17.19
CA LEU A 17 -28.24 -0.42 16.13
C LEU A 17 -26.77 -0.04 16.11
N VAL A 18 -26.15 0.20 17.26
CA VAL A 18 -24.70 0.50 17.34
C VAL A 18 -23.88 -0.68 16.82
N ILE A 19 -24.21 -1.91 17.21
CA ILE A 19 -23.55 -3.12 16.72
C ILE A 19 -23.68 -3.23 15.19
N LEU A 20 -24.86 -3.01 14.64
CA LEU A 20 -25.10 -3.07 13.20
C LEU A 20 -24.30 -2.00 12.45
N VAL A 21 -24.21 -0.79 12.99
CA VAL A 21 -23.39 0.28 12.41
C VAL A 21 -21.91 -0.08 12.45
N VAL A 22 -21.41 -0.59 13.57
CA VAL A 22 -20.00 -1.02 13.70
C VAL A 22 -19.69 -2.15 12.71
N VAL A 23 -20.56 -3.15 12.60
CA VAL A 23 -20.40 -4.25 11.62
C VAL A 23 -20.44 -3.71 10.19
N ALA A 24 -21.37 -2.81 9.86
CA ALA A 24 -21.45 -2.21 8.53
C ALA A 24 -20.20 -1.39 8.17
N LEU A 25 -19.65 -0.64 9.12
CA LEU A 25 -18.39 0.10 8.94
C LEU A 25 -17.21 -0.87 8.76
N TYR A 26 -17.13 -1.91 9.56
CA TYR A 26 -16.08 -2.92 9.47
C TYR A 26 -16.10 -3.65 8.13
N VAL A 27 -17.28 -4.11 7.67
CA VAL A 27 -17.46 -4.82 6.38
C VAL A 27 -17.11 -3.92 5.18
N ASN A 28 -17.22 -2.60 5.32
CA ASN A 28 -16.95 -1.63 4.25
C ASN A 28 -15.67 -0.82 4.47
N LEU A 29 -14.75 -1.25 5.35
CA LEU A 29 -13.54 -0.47 5.69
C LEU A 29 -12.75 -0.08 4.43
N LYS A 30 -12.62 -0.97 3.46
CA LYS A 30 -11.91 -0.74 2.19
C LYS A 30 -12.40 0.48 1.40
N VAL A 31 -13.68 0.86 1.49
CA VAL A 31 -14.17 2.05 0.77
C VAL A 31 -13.58 3.36 1.32
N PHE A 32 -13.02 3.35 2.53
CA PHE A 32 -12.33 4.51 3.09
C PHE A 32 -10.88 4.62 2.64
N THR A 33 -10.34 3.56 2.03
CA THR A 33 -8.93 3.50 1.61
C THR A 33 -8.66 4.14 0.26
N VAL A 34 -9.68 4.55 -0.50
CA VAL A 34 -9.48 5.22 -1.79
C VAL A 34 -10.04 6.64 -1.73
N LYS A 35 -9.26 7.60 -2.24
CA LYS A 35 -9.64 9.00 -2.44
C LYS A 35 -9.43 9.37 -3.90
N LYS A 36 -10.10 10.44 -4.37
CA LYS A 36 -9.91 10.99 -5.70
C LYS A 36 -9.74 12.51 -5.59
N VAL A 37 -8.72 13.02 -6.27
CA VAL A 37 -8.45 14.46 -6.42
C VAL A 37 -8.39 14.78 -7.91
N LEU A 38 -9.04 15.85 -8.31
CA LEU A 38 -8.94 16.41 -9.67
C LEU A 38 -7.96 17.58 -9.62
N MET A 39 -6.88 17.49 -10.37
CA MET A 39 -5.88 18.56 -10.49
C MET A 39 -6.32 19.62 -11.48
N ALA A 40 -5.65 20.79 -11.47
CA ALA A 40 -6.02 21.94 -12.28
C ALA A 40 -5.92 21.71 -13.81
N ASP A 41 -5.06 20.78 -14.23
CA ASP A 41 -4.84 20.34 -15.61
C ASP A 41 -5.74 19.16 -16.04
N GLU A 42 -6.82 18.93 -15.29
CA GLU A 42 -7.78 17.84 -15.48
C GLU A 42 -7.24 16.42 -15.19
N GLN A 43 -6.08 16.28 -14.59
CA GLN A 43 -5.59 14.97 -14.15
C GLN A 43 -6.46 14.43 -13.00
N GLU A 44 -6.92 13.19 -13.14
CA GLU A 44 -7.64 12.46 -12.10
C GLU A 44 -6.65 11.64 -11.26
N VAL A 45 -6.33 12.08 -10.06
CA VAL A 45 -5.44 11.37 -9.15
C VAL A 45 -6.26 10.56 -8.15
N TYR A 46 -6.19 9.23 -8.26
CA TYR A 46 -6.70 8.31 -7.26
C TYR A 46 -5.59 8.00 -6.27
N ILE A 47 -5.86 8.05 -4.99
CA ILE A 47 -4.92 7.67 -3.94
C ILE A 47 -5.52 6.48 -3.20
N MET A 48 -4.83 5.35 -3.20
CA MET A 48 -5.24 4.11 -2.55
C MET A 48 -4.30 3.76 -1.41
N GLY A 49 -4.84 3.74 -0.19
CA GLY A 49 -4.14 3.29 1.00
C GLY A 49 -4.23 1.78 1.16
N THR A 50 -3.11 1.14 1.45
CA THR A 50 -2.98 -0.31 1.62
C THR A 50 -2.53 -0.66 3.04
N PHE A 51 -2.67 -1.92 3.42
CA PHE A 51 -2.34 -2.41 4.76
C PHE A 51 -1.17 -3.42 4.76
N HIS A 52 -0.39 -3.45 3.68
CA HIS A 52 0.80 -4.28 3.53
C HIS A 52 0.50 -5.76 3.80
N THR A 53 1.23 -6.39 4.72
CA THR A 53 1.04 -7.80 5.07
C THR A 53 -0.33 -8.11 5.69
N GLU A 54 -1.06 -7.12 6.21
CA GLU A 54 -2.38 -7.34 6.79
C GLU A 54 -3.43 -7.78 5.76
N HIS A 55 -3.23 -7.47 4.47
CA HIS A 55 -4.10 -7.95 3.39
C HIS A 55 -4.20 -9.49 3.32
N PHE A 56 -3.20 -10.20 3.86
CA PHE A 56 -3.18 -11.66 3.90
C PHE A 56 -3.89 -12.25 5.13
N LYS A 57 -4.47 -11.42 5.97
CA LYS A 57 -5.18 -11.83 7.17
C LYS A 57 -6.69 -11.67 6.96
N ARG A 58 -7.46 -12.74 7.19
CA ARG A 58 -8.93 -12.73 7.00
C ARG A 58 -9.65 -11.63 7.76
N TYR A 59 -9.15 -11.25 8.93
CA TYR A 59 -9.76 -10.19 9.74
C TYR A 59 -9.57 -8.78 9.18
N ALA A 60 -8.63 -8.56 8.29
CA ALA A 60 -8.42 -7.24 7.69
C ALA A 60 -9.60 -6.80 6.84
N ASN A 61 -10.41 -7.76 6.33
CA ASN A 61 -11.57 -7.52 5.46
C ASN A 61 -11.29 -6.60 4.27
N TYR A 62 -10.06 -6.67 3.79
CA TYR A 62 -9.55 -6.00 2.60
C TYR A 62 -8.41 -6.86 2.04
N SER A 63 -8.73 -7.74 1.12
CA SER A 63 -7.77 -8.72 0.56
C SER A 63 -6.94 -8.13 -0.58
N ILE A 64 -5.85 -8.84 -0.92
CA ILE A 64 -5.04 -8.52 -2.11
C ILE A 64 -5.87 -8.58 -3.40
N GLU A 65 -6.79 -9.55 -3.52
CA GLU A 65 -7.72 -9.62 -4.66
C GLU A 65 -8.53 -8.33 -4.80
N GLU A 66 -9.08 -7.82 -3.70
CA GLU A 66 -9.85 -6.57 -3.70
C GLU A 66 -8.98 -5.35 -4.04
N MET A 67 -7.70 -5.33 -3.60
CA MET A 67 -6.74 -4.31 -4.00
C MET A 67 -6.51 -4.32 -5.52
N ILE A 68 -6.24 -5.48 -6.10
CA ILE A 68 -6.02 -5.62 -7.55
C ILE A 68 -7.29 -5.32 -8.33
N ASN A 69 -8.47 -5.71 -7.84
CA ASN A 69 -9.73 -5.33 -8.46
C ASN A 69 -9.90 -3.80 -8.48
N ALA A 70 -9.49 -3.10 -7.43
CA ALA A 70 -9.53 -1.64 -7.42
C ALA A 70 -8.57 -1.05 -8.47
N VAL A 71 -7.37 -1.60 -8.66
CA VAL A 71 -6.46 -1.19 -9.75
C VAL A 71 -7.13 -1.39 -11.11
N LYS A 72 -7.72 -2.59 -11.35
CA LYS A 72 -8.43 -2.90 -12.59
C LYS A 72 -9.57 -1.92 -12.87
N ASN A 73 -10.43 -1.69 -11.88
CA ASN A 73 -11.63 -0.90 -12.03
C ASN A 73 -11.39 0.62 -12.07
N ILE A 74 -10.24 1.08 -11.58
CA ILE A 74 -9.78 2.47 -11.77
C ILE A 74 -9.26 2.66 -13.19
N GLU A 75 -8.72 1.63 -13.84
CA GLU A 75 -8.13 1.68 -15.18
C GLU A 75 -7.10 2.83 -15.32
N PRO A 76 -6.03 2.85 -14.50
CA PRO A 76 -5.07 3.94 -14.51
C PRO A 76 -4.18 3.89 -15.76
N ASP A 77 -3.81 5.07 -16.28
CA ASP A 77 -2.81 5.22 -17.34
C ASP A 77 -1.39 4.96 -16.81
N VAL A 78 -1.16 5.26 -15.52
CA VAL A 78 0.10 5.04 -14.80
C VAL A 78 -0.19 4.81 -13.32
N VAL A 79 0.66 4.00 -12.68
CA VAL A 79 0.57 3.71 -11.23
C VAL A 79 1.85 4.18 -10.54
N PHE A 80 1.69 4.95 -9.47
CA PHE A 80 2.77 5.36 -8.59
C PHE A 80 2.72 4.50 -7.32
N ILE A 81 3.83 3.88 -6.93
CA ILE A 81 3.87 2.97 -5.77
C ILE A 81 4.87 3.41 -4.71
N GLU A 82 4.58 3.09 -3.45
CA GLU A 82 5.47 3.31 -2.30
C GLU A 82 6.65 2.34 -2.34
N ALA A 83 7.61 2.64 -3.23
CA ALA A 83 8.92 2.03 -3.34
C ALA A 83 9.92 3.13 -3.69
N ARG A 84 11.22 2.95 -3.39
CA ARG A 84 12.24 3.95 -3.64
C ARG A 84 12.77 3.88 -5.07
N GLU A 85 12.87 5.03 -5.70
CA GLU A 85 13.37 5.14 -7.07
C GLU A 85 14.85 4.75 -7.18
N ASN A 86 15.69 5.12 -6.22
CA ASN A 86 17.10 4.75 -6.22
C ASN A 86 17.32 3.23 -6.10
N SER A 87 16.52 2.52 -5.30
CA SER A 87 16.58 1.06 -5.22
C SER A 87 16.24 0.41 -6.56
N TYR A 88 15.27 0.98 -7.27
CA TYR A 88 14.87 0.48 -8.58
C TYR A 88 15.91 0.82 -9.67
N THR A 89 16.41 2.04 -9.72
CA THR A 89 17.34 2.50 -10.77
C THR A 89 18.74 1.90 -10.61
N GLU A 90 19.24 1.73 -9.38
CA GLU A 90 20.58 1.23 -9.12
C GLU A 90 20.66 -0.30 -9.05
N TYR A 91 19.61 -0.96 -8.55
CA TYR A 91 19.61 -2.41 -8.28
C TYR A 91 18.53 -3.19 -9.02
N GLY A 92 17.60 -2.53 -9.72
CA GLY A 92 16.46 -3.15 -10.38
C GLY A 92 15.40 -3.69 -9.42
N VAL A 93 15.42 -3.27 -8.15
CA VAL A 93 14.61 -3.85 -7.08
C VAL A 93 13.44 -2.96 -6.71
N VAL A 94 12.23 -3.52 -6.71
CA VAL A 94 11.04 -2.91 -6.09
C VAL A 94 11.10 -3.17 -4.59
N ASP A 95 11.61 -2.23 -3.83
CA ASP A 95 11.91 -2.40 -2.41
C ASP A 95 10.76 -2.08 -1.45
N GLY A 96 9.62 -1.70 -1.98
CA GLY A 96 8.41 -1.45 -1.22
C GLY A 96 7.85 -2.68 -0.47
N PRO A 97 6.81 -2.51 0.34
CA PRO A 97 6.09 -3.62 0.96
C PRO A 97 5.53 -4.61 -0.08
N ILE A 98 5.09 -5.78 0.40
CA ILE A 98 4.66 -6.90 -0.46
C ILE A 98 3.51 -6.54 -1.41
N ASP A 99 2.58 -5.72 -0.99
CA ASP A 99 1.47 -5.21 -1.80
C ASP A 99 1.96 -4.29 -2.93
N MET A 100 3.06 -3.55 -2.74
CA MET A 100 3.71 -2.78 -3.80
C MET A 100 4.37 -3.70 -4.84
N CYS A 101 5.02 -4.79 -4.40
CA CYS A 101 5.55 -5.81 -5.30
C CYS A 101 4.43 -6.47 -6.12
N ILE A 102 3.27 -6.73 -5.50
CA ILE A 102 2.09 -7.29 -6.19
C ILE A 102 1.52 -6.29 -7.19
N ALA A 103 1.36 -5.02 -6.80
CA ALA A 103 0.88 -3.96 -7.70
C ALA A 103 1.83 -3.77 -8.89
N TYR A 104 3.14 -3.70 -8.65
CA TYR A 104 4.16 -3.63 -9.70
C TYR A 104 4.07 -4.80 -10.67
N SER A 105 4.02 -6.03 -10.14
CA SER A 105 3.97 -7.24 -10.97
C SER A 105 2.69 -7.29 -11.81
N TYR A 106 1.54 -6.91 -11.21
CA TYR A 106 0.27 -6.79 -11.92
C TYR A 106 0.35 -5.77 -13.06
N CYS A 107 0.87 -4.58 -12.79
CA CYS A 107 1.02 -3.53 -13.79
C CYS A 107 1.96 -3.97 -14.92
N SER A 108 3.07 -4.63 -14.57
CA SER A 108 4.02 -5.18 -15.54
C SER A 108 3.37 -6.21 -16.48
N ASP A 109 2.56 -7.13 -15.93
CA ASP A 109 1.84 -8.14 -16.73
C ASP A 109 0.78 -7.50 -17.67
N ASN A 110 0.28 -6.30 -17.32
CA ASN A 110 -0.76 -5.57 -18.07
C ASN A 110 -0.22 -4.36 -18.86
N ASN A 111 1.11 -4.18 -18.94
CA ASN A 111 1.76 -3.06 -19.63
C ASN A 111 1.32 -1.67 -19.12
N ILE A 112 1.03 -1.55 -17.84
CA ILE A 112 0.75 -0.28 -17.17
C ILE A 112 2.08 0.28 -16.64
N PRO A 113 2.49 1.51 -17.00
CA PRO A 113 3.68 2.14 -16.45
C PRO A 113 3.63 2.26 -14.93
N VAL A 114 4.78 2.07 -14.27
CA VAL A 114 4.88 2.20 -12.81
C VAL A 114 6.04 3.11 -12.44
N GLU A 115 5.78 4.04 -11.52
CA GLU A 115 6.75 4.96 -10.93
C GLU A 115 6.91 4.72 -9.44
N MET A 116 8.12 4.95 -8.94
CA MET A 116 8.45 4.83 -7.53
C MET A 116 8.38 6.20 -6.86
N ILE A 117 7.71 6.30 -5.71
CA ILE A 117 7.47 7.60 -5.05
C ILE A 117 7.95 7.65 -3.60
N ASP A 118 8.42 6.54 -3.03
CA ASP A 118 8.82 6.52 -1.64
C ASP A 118 10.17 7.22 -1.40
N HIS A 119 10.33 7.71 -0.20
CA HIS A 119 11.58 8.29 0.28
C HIS A 119 11.79 7.91 1.74
N TRP A 120 12.86 7.20 2.01
CA TRP A 120 13.38 6.99 3.35
C TRP A 120 14.87 6.66 3.29
N GLU A 121 15.58 6.97 4.34
CA GLU A 121 17.02 6.75 4.45
C GLU A 121 17.34 6.06 5.78
N ILE A 122 18.40 5.26 5.78
CA ILE A 122 18.96 4.72 7.00
C ILE A 122 19.84 5.79 7.61
N THR A 123 19.44 6.29 8.76
CA THR A 123 20.15 7.32 9.52
C THR A 123 20.42 6.83 10.94
N ASN A 124 21.18 7.59 11.70
CA ASN A 124 21.41 7.33 13.13
C ASN A 124 20.16 7.61 13.98
N ASP A 125 19.10 8.16 13.40
CA ASP A 125 17.80 8.30 14.04
C ASP A 125 17.04 6.96 14.01
N SER A 126 16.38 6.62 15.13
CA SER A 126 15.54 5.42 15.24
C SER A 126 14.24 5.46 14.41
N LYS A 127 13.95 6.60 13.77
CA LYS A 127 12.73 6.84 12.99
C LYS A 127 12.82 6.40 11.52
N THR A 128 13.90 5.75 11.13
CA THR A 128 14.04 5.16 9.79
C THR A 128 12.79 4.39 9.39
N ASN A 129 12.30 4.64 8.19
CA ASN A 129 11.13 3.96 7.61
C ASN A 129 9.81 4.10 8.40
N THR A 130 9.66 5.13 9.22
CA THR A 130 8.38 5.46 9.86
C THR A 130 7.60 6.50 9.07
N THR A 131 6.27 6.53 9.25
CA THR A 131 5.43 7.62 8.73
C THR A 131 5.76 8.90 9.52
N THR A 132 6.37 9.87 8.86
CA THR A 132 6.72 11.18 9.41
C THR A 132 6.25 12.27 8.46
N GLU A 133 6.11 13.50 8.95
CA GLU A 133 5.75 14.65 8.13
C GLU A 133 6.79 14.88 7.02
N GLU A 134 8.08 14.78 7.35
CA GLU A 134 9.18 14.91 6.40
C GLU A 134 9.14 13.85 5.27
N ARG A 135 8.86 12.60 5.60
CA ARG A 135 8.70 11.53 4.60
C ARG A 135 7.48 11.77 3.72
N ASP A 136 6.37 12.20 4.31
CA ASP A 136 5.16 12.55 3.56
C ASP A 136 5.39 13.73 2.60
N ASP A 137 6.18 14.73 3.00
CA ASP A 137 6.58 15.85 2.13
C ASP A 137 7.43 15.37 0.95
N GLN A 138 8.39 14.47 1.19
CA GLN A 138 9.22 13.91 0.13
C GLN A 138 8.41 13.04 -0.84
N ILE A 139 7.52 12.18 -0.33
CA ILE A 139 6.59 11.40 -1.15
C ILE A 139 5.73 12.34 -2.01
N HIS A 140 5.22 13.43 -1.43
CA HIS A 140 4.45 14.41 -2.15
C HIS A 140 5.25 15.08 -3.27
N ASN A 141 6.48 15.51 -2.99
CA ASN A 141 7.38 16.10 -3.99
C ASN A 141 7.61 15.14 -5.16
N ASN A 142 7.86 13.86 -4.87
CA ASN A 142 8.01 12.82 -5.89
C ASN A 142 6.72 12.63 -6.70
N ILE A 143 5.56 12.64 -6.06
CA ILE A 143 4.26 12.59 -6.75
C ILE A 143 4.12 13.79 -7.69
N MET A 144 4.38 15.01 -7.21
CA MET A 144 4.23 16.24 -8.01
C MET A 144 5.19 16.29 -9.19
N GLU A 145 6.45 15.87 -9.01
CA GLU A 145 7.42 15.76 -10.08
C GLU A 145 6.92 14.83 -11.19
N LYS A 146 6.44 13.63 -10.80
CA LYS A 146 5.94 12.65 -11.75
C LYS A 146 4.62 13.07 -12.40
N LEU A 147 3.73 13.72 -11.68
CA LEU A 147 2.52 14.30 -12.28
C LEU A 147 2.85 15.32 -13.39
N ALA A 148 3.87 16.15 -13.18
CA ALA A 148 4.31 17.13 -14.19
C ALA A 148 4.94 16.46 -15.43
N TYR A 149 5.51 15.25 -15.27
CA TYR A 149 6.11 14.49 -16.37
C TYR A 149 5.09 13.75 -17.22
N TYR A 150 3.98 13.30 -16.62
CA TYR A 150 2.95 12.54 -17.30
C TYR A 150 1.82 13.45 -17.80
N GLU A 151 1.51 13.37 -19.09
CA GLU A 151 0.29 13.94 -19.67
C GLU A 151 -0.95 13.05 -19.41
N SER A 152 -0.76 11.97 -18.68
CA SER A 152 -1.79 11.00 -18.34
C SER A 152 -2.92 11.64 -17.55
N LYS A 153 -4.16 11.28 -17.88
CA LYS A 153 -5.35 11.86 -17.25
C LYS A 153 -5.79 11.09 -15.99
N ARG A 154 -5.44 9.81 -15.87
CA ARG A 154 -5.84 8.98 -14.74
C ARG A 154 -4.62 8.32 -14.10
N ILE A 155 -4.29 8.79 -12.94
CA ILE A 155 -3.13 8.36 -12.16
C ILE A 155 -3.62 7.64 -10.92
N LEU A 156 -3.01 6.50 -10.57
CA LEU A 156 -3.25 5.81 -9.32
C LEU A 156 -1.99 5.83 -8.46
N VAL A 157 -2.07 6.47 -7.30
CA VAL A 157 -1.04 6.42 -6.25
C VAL A 157 -1.41 5.32 -5.26
N ILE A 158 -0.53 4.35 -5.06
CA ILE A 158 -0.67 3.28 -4.07
C ILE A 158 0.37 3.48 -2.98
N CYS A 159 -0.07 3.68 -1.75
CA CYS A 159 0.81 3.87 -0.59
C CYS A 159 0.21 3.21 0.65
N GLY A 160 0.99 3.03 1.71
CA GLY A 160 0.47 2.59 3.00
C GLY A 160 -0.64 3.51 3.49
N PHE A 161 -1.65 2.95 4.14
CA PHE A 161 -2.82 3.69 4.63
C PHE A 161 -2.46 4.90 5.52
N GLY A 162 -1.30 4.84 6.20
CA GLY A 162 -0.78 5.96 6.97
C GLY A 162 -0.54 7.24 6.16
N HIS A 163 -0.17 7.10 4.88
CA HIS A 163 0.11 8.22 3.99
C HIS A 163 -1.13 8.78 3.27
N LEU A 164 -2.25 8.03 3.25
CA LEU A 164 -3.44 8.37 2.45
C LEU A 164 -3.98 9.77 2.71
N SER A 165 -4.14 10.16 3.98
CA SER A 165 -4.70 11.47 4.34
C SER A 165 -3.70 12.58 4.03
N ALA A 166 -2.43 12.39 4.39
CA ALA A 166 -1.38 13.35 4.16
C ALA A 166 -1.24 13.68 2.66
N GLN A 167 -1.15 12.66 1.80
CA GLN A 167 -1.03 12.88 0.37
C GLN A 167 -2.29 13.51 -0.25
N THR A 168 -3.48 13.13 0.24
CA THR A 168 -4.75 13.77 -0.21
C THR A 168 -4.76 15.27 0.13
N GLU A 169 -4.39 15.63 1.36
CA GLU A 169 -4.39 17.02 1.84
C GLU A 169 -3.37 17.86 1.09
N ARG A 170 -2.15 17.35 0.89
CA ARG A 170 -1.09 18.03 0.14
C ARG A 170 -1.46 18.29 -1.33
N LEU A 171 -2.10 17.33 -2.00
CA LEU A 171 -2.60 17.57 -3.36
C LEU A 171 -3.69 18.66 -3.40
N MET A 172 -4.52 18.75 -2.35
CA MET A 172 -5.52 19.83 -2.25
C MET A 172 -4.87 21.19 -1.99
N GLU A 173 -3.81 21.25 -1.19
CA GLU A 173 -3.04 22.48 -0.89
C GLU A 173 -2.41 23.08 -2.14
N VAL A 174 -2.02 22.28 -3.13
CA VAL A 174 -1.48 22.72 -4.41
C VAL A 174 -2.56 22.93 -5.49
N GLY A 175 -3.82 23.06 -5.09
CA GLY A 175 -4.93 23.42 -5.96
C GLY A 175 -5.81 22.27 -6.44
N GLY A 176 -5.52 21.03 -6.03
CA GLY A 176 -6.37 19.88 -6.33
C GLY A 176 -7.74 20.00 -5.65
N GLN A 177 -8.76 19.44 -6.27
CA GLN A 177 -10.13 19.41 -5.75
C GLN A 177 -10.56 17.99 -5.43
N LYS A 178 -10.90 17.74 -4.16
CA LYS A 178 -11.40 16.42 -3.75
C LYS A 178 -12.70 16.10 -4.48
N GLN A 179 -12.75 14.93 -5.09
CA GLN A 179 -13.89 14.45 -5.85
C GLN A 179 -14.61 13.31 -5.14
N TYR A 180 -15.92 13.24 -5.34
CA TYR A 180 -16.73 12.13 -4.87
C TYR A 180 -16.61 10.96 -5.86
N ILE A 181 -16.37 9.76 -5.35
CA ILE A 181 -16.41 8.52 -6.13
C ILE A 181 -17.78 7.88 -5.90
N SER A 182 -18.64 7.89 -6.91
CA SER A 182 -19.94 7.22 -6.84
C SER A 182 -19.73 5.70 -6.78
N HIS A 183 -20.56 5.00 -6.00
CA HIS A 183 -20.50 3.53 -5.88
C HIS A 183 -19.09 2.99 -5.59
N LYS A 184 -18.34 3.68 -4.73
CA LYS A 184 -16.93 3.37 -4.43
C LYS A 184 -16.68 1.88 -4.08
N GLY A 185 -17.66 1.20 -3.48
CA GLY A 185 -17.59 -0.24 -3.20
C GLY A 185 -17.45 -1.11 -4.46
N ASP A 186 -17.86 -0.60 -5.61
CA ASP A 186 -17.76 -1.34 -6.87
C ASP A 186 -16.33 -1.42 -7.36
N LEU A 187 -15.46 -0.49 -6.96
CA LEU A 187 -14.03 -0.56 -7.26
C LEU A 187 -13.37 -1.86 -6.78
N PHE A 188 -13.85 -2.41 -5.69
CA PHE A 188 -13.28 -3.61 -5.06
C PHE A 188 -13.93 -4.91 -5.52
N LYS A 189 -14.94 -4.85 -6.40
CA LYS A 189 -15.61 -6.03 -6.93
C LYS A 189 -14.81 -6.65 -8.05
N GLY A 190 -14.52 -7.94 -7.91
CA GLY A 190 -13.93 -8.74 -8.97
C GLY A 190 -14.97 -9.36 -9.90
N GLU A 191 -14.50 -9.94 -10.96
CA GLU A 191 -15.24 -10.84 -11.82
C GLU A 191 -15.45 -12.19 -11.14
N LYS A 192 -16.26 -13.07 -11.75
CA LYS A 192 -16.53 -14.43 -11.21
C LYS A 192 -15.34 -15.39 -11.34
N GLU A 193 -14.28 -14.96 -12.02
CA GLU A 193 -13.09 -15.77 -12.22
C GLU A 193 -12.27 -15.87 -10.94
N LYS A 194 -11.62 -17.01 -10.74
CA LYS A 194 -10.73 -17.21 -9.60
C LYS A 194 -9.54 -16.24 -9.70
N PHE A 195 -9.23 -15.53 -8.62
CA PHE A 195 -8.07 -14.68 -8.54
C PHE A 195 -6.78 -15.49 -8.75
N VAL A 196 -5.89 -14.94 -9.57
CA VAL A 196 -4.56 -15.49 -9.85
C VAL A 196 -3.54 -14.39 -9.61
N TYR A 197 -2.48 -14.69 -8.87
CA TYR A 197 -1.39 -13.75 -8.67
C TYR A 197 -0.62 -13.48 -9.97
N PRO A 198 -0.01 -12.28 -10.11
CA PRO A 198 0.85 -11.96 -11.25
C PRO A 198 1.97 -12.99 -11.45
N SER A 199 2.29 -13.29 -12.70
CA SER A 199 3.18 -14.41 -13.06
C SER A 199 4.62 -14.24 -12.57
N LYS A 200 5.12 -13.00 -12.49
CA LYS A 200 6.50 -12.68 -12.08
C LYS A 200 6.63 -12.33 -10.59
N LEU A 201 5.54 -12.41 -9.84
CA LEU A 201 5.52 -11.91 -8.46
C LEU A 201 6.56 -12.57 -7.55
N CYS A 202 6.73 -13.90 -7.64
CA CYS A 202 7.72 -14.58 -6.80
C CYS A 202 9.14 -14.08 -7.07
N ASN A 203 9.49 -13.82 -8.32
CA ASN A 203 10.81 -13.29 -8.69
C ASN A 203 10.99 -11.87 -8.14
N VAL A 204 10.02 -10.99 -8.34
CA VAL A 204 10.05 -9.61 -7.82
C VAL A 204 10.17 -9.59 -6.29
N TRP A 205 9.43 -10.50 -5.64
CA TRP A 205 9.49 -10.62 -4.18
C TRP A 205 10.83 -11.18 -3.71
N GLU A 206 11.37 -12.20 -4.37
CA GLU A 206 12.68 -12.80 -4.04
C GLU A 206 13.81 -11.77 -4.21
N GLU A 207 13.83 -11.00 -5.29
CA GLU A 207 14.81 -9.93 -5.52
C GLU A 207 14.78 -8.91 -4.38
N ARG A 208 13.59 -8.49 -3.95
CA ARG A 208 13.43 -7.63 -2.78
C ARG A 208 13.93 -8.27 -1.49
N VAL A 209 13.62 -9.54 -1.26
CA VAL A 209 14.05 -10.26 -0.06
C VAL A 209 15.58 -10.37 -0.02
N LEU A 210 16.23 -10.73 -1.13
CA LEU A 210 17.68 -10.80 -1.24
C LEU A 210 18.34 -9.42 -1.07
N PHE A 211 17.71 -8.37 -1.57
CA PHE A 211 18.16 -6.99 -1.40
C PHE A 211 18.24 -6.62 0.09
N TYR A 212 17.20 -6.92 0.88
CA TYR A 212 17.17 -6.66 2.31
C TYR A 212 17.98 -7.66 3.14
N ALA A 213 18.17 -8.89 2.65
CA ALA A 213 18.97 -9.90 3.32
C ALA A 213 20.49 -9.62 3.26
N HIS A 214 20.96 -9.06 2.13
CA HIS A 214 22.38 -8.97 1.84
C HIS A 214 22.82 -7.58 1.39
N THR A 215 22.14 -6.97 0.41
CA THR A 215 22.61 -5.71 -0.18
C THR A 215 22.48 -4.54 0.79
N VAL A 216 21.32 -4.35 1.39
CA VAL A 216 21.11 -3.26 2.36
C VAL A 216 22.04 -3.40 3.58
N PRO A 217 22.17 -4.57 4.23
CA PRO A 217 23.13 -4.76 5.32
C PRO A 217 24.55 -4.39 4.94
N ARG A 218 25.05 -4.82 3.77
CA ARG A 218 26.38 -4.48 3.29
C ARG A 218 26.54 -2.96 3.11
N LEU A 219 25.59 -2.29 2.45
CA LEU A 219 25.62 -0.84 2.27
C LEU A 219 25.65 -0.08 3.61
N VAL A 220 24.89 -0.57 4.59
CA VAL A 220 24.88 -0.03 5.96
C VAL A 220 26.23 -0.20 6.63
N GLN A 221 26.86 -1.38 6.53
CA GLN A 221 28.19 -1.63 7.14
C GLN A 221 29.28 -0.75 6.51
N GLU A 222 29.21 -0.53 5.19
CA GLU A 222 30.18 0.30 4.43
C GLU A 222 29.95 1.80 4.63
N ASN A 223 28.81 2.24 5.14
CA ASN A 223 28.51 3.66 5.34
C ASN A 223 29.23 4.22 6.58
N GLU A 224 30.22 5.07 6.33
CA GLU A 224 31.06 5.69 7.38
C GLU A 224 30.29 6.72 8.24
N THR A 225 29.14 7.23 7.78
CA THR A 225 28.35 8.20 8.53
C THR A 225 27.48 7.57 9.60
N LEU A 226 27.24 6.24 9.52
CA LEU A 226 26.42 5.51 10.45
C LEU A 226 27.25 5.03 11.66
N ASN A 227 26.65 5.17 12.85
CA ASN A 227 27.25 4.67 14.07
C ASN A 227 27.03 3.14 14.23
N GLU A 228 27.81 2.53 15.13
CA GLU A 228 27.75 1.07 15.35
C GLU A 228 26.39 0.59 15.86
N GLU A 229 25.65 1.41 16.61
CA GLU A 229 24.30 1.06 17.07
C GLU A 229 23.32 0.92 15.88
N THR A 230 23.40 1.82 14.91
CA THR A 230 22.59 1.74 13.68
C THR A 230 23.01 0.55 12.84
N LYS A 231 24.31 0.34 12.63
CA LYS A 231 24.84 -0.80 11.87
C LYS A 231 24.42 -2.14 12.47
N ALA A 232 24.41 -2.26 13.79
CA ALA A 232 23.98 -3.49 14.47
C ALA A 232 22.50 -3.83 14.27
N LYS A 233 21.65 -2.89 13.88
CA LYS A 233 20.23 -3.12 13.56
C LYS A 233 20.02 -3.73 12.16
N TRP A 234 21.06 -3.77 11.34
CA TRP A 234 21.02 -4.27 9.96
C TRP A 234 22.04 -5.41 9.77
N PRO A 235 21.86 -6.55 10.44
CA PRO A 235 22.75 -7.70 10.25
C PRO A 235 22.47 -8.34 8.89
N GLU A 236 23.53 -8.89 8.27
CA GLU A 236 23.37 -9.74 7.10
C GLU A 236 22.68 -11.05 7.48
N ASP A 237 21.81 -11.56 6.60
CA ASP A 237 21.08 -12.82 6.81
C ASP A 237 21.95 -14.05 6.48
N VAL A 238 22.97 -14.27 7.27
CA VAL A 238 23.99 -15.31 7.02
C VAL A 238 23.42 -16.73 7.09
N ASP A 239 22.44 -16.97 7.96
CA ASP A 239 21.80 -18.27 8.15
C ASP A 239 20.53 -18.47 7.30
N GLY A 240 20.14 -17.46 6.55
CA GLY A 240 18.95 -17.48 5.68
C GLY A 240 17.63 -17.46 6.45
N ALA A 241 17.62 -17.08 7.72
CA ALA A 241 16.41 -17.10 8.53
C ALA A 241 15.39 -16.08 8.04
N PHE A 242 15.83 -14.84 7.72
CA PHE A 242 14.98 -13.81 7.15
C PHE A 242 14.48 -14.21 5.76
N TYR A 243 15.39 -14.68 4.88
CA TYR A 243 15.04 -15.14 3.55
C TYR A 243 13.97 -16.24 3.60
N ASN A 244 14.21 -17.31 4.35
CA ASN A 244 13.27 -18.42 4.45
C ASN A 244 11.91 -18.01 5.03
N TRP A 245 11.90 -17.06 5.96
CA TRP A 245 10.64 -16.53 6.51
C TRP A 245 9.86 -15.74 5.47
N GLN A 246 10.51 -14.87 4.71
CA GLN A 246 9.89 -14.04 3.68
C GLN A 246 9.41 -14.86 2.47
N MET A 247 10.17 -15.89 2.08
CA MET A 247 9.82 -16.73 0.92
C MET A 247 8.58 -17.62 1.15
N LYS A 248 8.05 -17.69 2.37
CA LYS A 248 6.74 -18.32 2.62
C LYS A 248 5.59 -17.67 1.83
N TYR A 249 5.72 -16.40 1.48
CA TYR A 249 4.74 -15.74 0.64
C TYR A 249 4.69 -16.32 -0.79
N CYS A 250 5.81 -16.79 -1.34
CA CYS A 250 5.81 -17.44 -2.65
C CYS A 250 4.96 -18.71 -2.68
N ASN A 251 4.97 -19.52 -1.62
CA ASN A 251 4.07 -20.67 -1.52
C ASN A 251 2.59 -20.27 -1.56
N LEU A 252 2.27 -19.11 -0.99
CA LEU A 252 0.90 -18.58 -1.02
C LEU A 252 0.53 -18.12 -2.43
N PHE A 253 1.44 -17.45 -3.13
CA PHE A 253 1.24 -16.98 -4.49
C PHE A 253 1.07 -18.14 -5.49
N GLU A 254 1.96 -19.13 -5.43
CA GLU A 254 1.91 -20.32 -6.28
C GLU A 254 0.63 -21.15 -6.05
N GLY A 255 0.16 -21.22 -4.83
CA GLY A 255 -1.10 -21.87 -4.46
C GLY A 255 -2.35 -21.04 -4.79
N ASN A 256 -2.20 -19.79 -5.23
CA ASN A 256 -3.27 -18.81 -5.37
C ASN A 256 -4.15 -18.70 -4.12
N ASN A 257 -3.52 -18.74 -2.95
CA ASN A 257 -4.18 -18.56 -1.67
C ASN A 257 -4.19 -17.08 -1.28
N LEU A 258 -5.35 -16.56 -0.85
CA LEU A 258 -5.49 -15.15 -0.47
C LEU A 258 -5.03 -14.87 0.97
N TYR A 259 -4.99 -15.90 1.81
CA TYR A 259 -4.76 -15.73 3.23
C TYR A 259 -3.67 -16.69 3.74
N MET A 260 -2.85 -16.17 4.63
CA MET A 260 -1.96 -17.00 5.45
C MET A 260 -2.78 -17.58 6.61
N ASP A 261 -2.67 -18.90 6.82
CA ASP A 261 -3.31 -19.60 7.92
C ASP A 261 -2.59 -19.35 9.25
#